data_9991da74e642e06d2d17d748becfefa2
#
_entry.id   9991da74e642e06d2d17d748becfefa2
#
_cell.length_a   1.000
_cell.length_b   1.000
_cell.length_c   1.000
_cell.angle_alpha   90.00
_cell.angle_beta   90.00
_cell.angle_gamma   90.00
#
_symmetry.space_group_name_H-M   'P 1'
#
loop_
_entity.id
_entity.type
_entity.pdbx_description
1 polymer ?
#
loop_
_entity_poly.entity_id
_entity_poly.type
_entity_poly.pdbx_seq_one_letter_code
_entity_poly.pdbx_strand_id
1 'polypeptide(L)'
;IIVDKNIEYDKIRNIVKKQAGNILENIELFDIYVFEKGLLEYNNKKSVSISMVFRDSKKTLEENIIVDTMDKILKGLEKEVGAVRR
;
A
#
# COMPACT_ATOMS: atom_id res chain seq x y z
N ILE A 1 3.50 4.03 -3.17
CA ILE A 1 4.19 4.34 -1.89
C ILE A 1 5.70 4.19 -2.04
N ILE A 2 6.43 4.92 -1.23
CA ILE A 2 7.89 4.85 -1.16
C ILE A 2 8.26 4.17 0.15
N VAL A 3 9.04 3.11 0.07
CA VAL A 3 9.48 2.33 1.23
C VAL A 3 10.97 2.05 1.15
N ASP A 4 11.57 1.58 2.24
CA ASP A 4 12.95 1.12 2.24
C ASP A 4 13.12 -0.01 1.23
N LYS A 5 14.26 -0.03 0.57
CA LYS A 5 14.58 -0.99 -0.48
C LYS A 5 14.48 -2.44 -0.02
N ASN A 6 14.76 -2.70 1.24
CA ASN A 6 14.74 -4.06 1.81
C ASN A 6 13.37 -4.51 2.34
N ILE A 7 12.34 -3.67 2.25
CA ILE A 7 10.98 -4.07 2.63
C ILE A 7 10.41 -5.00 1.57
N GLU A 8 10.00 -6.19 1.98
CA GLU A 8 9.42 -7.17 1.08
C GLU A 8 7.95 -6.88 0.80
N TYR A 9 7.49 -7.21 -0.41
CA TYR A 9 6.10 -7.04 -0.80
C TYR A 9 5.13 -7.79 0.12
N ASP A 10 5.48 -9.00 0.55
CA ASP A 10 4.62 -9.78 1.43
C ASP A 10 4.28 -9.05 2.72
N LYS A 11 5.22 -8.28 3.26
CA LYS A 11 4.98 -7.48 4.44
C LYS A 11 3.95 -6.38 4.16
N ILE A 12 4.08 -5.70 3.02
CA ILE A 12 3.13 -4.67 2.58
C ILE A 12 1.74 -5.29 2.38
N ARG A 13 1.69 -6.40 1.69
CA ARG A 13 0.45 -7.14 1.42
C ARG A 13 -0.28 -7.52 2.70
N ASN A 14 0.46 -8.03 3.69
CA ASN A 14 -0.13 -8.44 4.96
C ASN A 14 -0.71 -7.24 5.74
N ILE A 15 -0.02 -6.11 5.70
CA ILE A 15 -0.51 -4.88 6.33
C ILE A 15 -1.78 -4.39 5.65
N VAL A 16 -1.80 -4.39 4.33
CA VAL A 16 -2.98 -3.98 3.55
C VAL A 16 -4.17 -4.88 3.86
N LYS A 17 -3.98 -6.18 3.89
CA LYS A 17 -5.04 -7.13 4.22
C LYS A 17 -5.59 -6.90 5.63
N LYS A 18 -4.72 -6.67 6.58
CA LYS A 18 -5.09 -6.42 7.97
C LYS A 18 -5.93 -5.15 8.11
N GLN A 19 -5.52 -4.07 7.43
CA GLN A 19 -6.21 -2.79 7.54
C GLN A 19 -7.51 -2.75 6.73
N ALA A 20 -7.53 -3.37 5.56
CA ALA A 20 -8.71 -3.38 4.70
C ALA A 20 -9.80 -4.34 5.18
N GLY A 21 -9.42 -5.42 5.83
CA GLY A 21 -10.38 -6.40 6.33
C GLY A 21 -11.14 -7.12 5.21
N ASN A 22 -12.43 -7.33 5.44
CA ASN A 22 -13.25 -8.16 4.57
C ASN A 22 -13.59 -7.56 3.21
N ILE A 23 -13.40 -6.27 3.04
CA ILE A 23 -13.75 -5.61 1.77
C ILE A 23 -12.65 -5.70 0.71
N LEU A 24 -11.45 -6.15 1.09
CA LEU A 24 -10.38 -6.36 0.12
C LEU A 24 -10.60 -7.68 -0.60
N GLU A 25 -10.97 -7.61 -1.87
CA GLU A 25 -11.14 -8.80 -2.71
C GLU A 25 -9.81 -9.30 -3.25
N ASN A 26 -8.98 -8.39 -3.72
CA ASN A 26 -7.70 -8.74 -4.32
C ASN A 26 -6.67 -7.63 -4.14
N ILE A 27 -5.41 -8.03 -4.07
CA ILE A 27 -4.27 -7.13 -4.09
C ILE A 27 -3.20 -7.71 -5.00
N GLU A 28 -2.66 -6.88 -5.89
CA GLU A 28 -1.61 -7.28 -6.82
C GLU A 28 -0.50 -6.24 -6.83
N LEU A 29 0.73 -6.72 -6.94
CA LEU A 29 1.87 -5.85 -7.19
C LEU A 29 1.83 -5.41 -8.65
N PHE A 30 1.69 -4.10 -8.87
CA PHE A 30 1.63 -3.55 -10.21
C PHE A 30 3.02 -3.26 -10.75
N ASP A 31 3.87 -2.61 -9.96
CA ASP A 31 5.20 -2.23 -10.40
C ASP A 31 6.10 -1.90 -9.21
N ILE A 32 7.41 -2.08 -9.40
CA ILE A 32 8.43 -1.64 -8.45
C ILE A 32 9.46 -0.81 -9.21
N TYR A 33 9.72 0.40 -8.73
CA TYR A 33 10.76 1.26 -9.28
C TYR A 33 11.82 1.52 -8.21
N VAL A 34 13.07 1.16 -8.52
CA VAL A 34 14.20 1.42 -7.63
C VAL A 34 14.86 2.73 -8.08
N PHE A 35 14.98 3.69 -7.16
CA PHE A 35 15.56 4.98 -7.47
C PHE A 35 17.06 4.86 -7.75
N GLU A 36 17.52 5.58 -8.76
CA GLU A 36 18.93 5.60 -9.14
C GLU A 36 19.79 6.30 -8.10
N LYS A 37 21.08 5.96 -8.08
CA LYS A 37 22.06 6.64 -7.25
C LYS A 37 22.09 8.14 -7.61
N GLY A 38 22.20 8.99 -6.61
CA GLY A 38 22.24 10.43 -6.79
C GLY A 38 20.99 11.17 -6.34
N LEU A 39 19.89 10.44 -6.14
CA LEU A 39 18.69 11.00 -5.53
C LEU A 39 18.78 10.83 -4.01
N LEU A 40 19.38 11.79 -3.35
CA LEU A 40 19.68 11.70 -1.91
C LEU A 40 18.43 11.43 -1.05
N GLU A 41 17.30 12.03 -1.43
CA GLU A 41 16.05 11.87 -0.69
C GLU A 41 15.54 10.44 -0.70
N TYR A 42 15.86 9.67 -1.74
CA TYR A 42 15.35 8.32 -1.95
C TYR A 42 16.44 7.28 -1.93
N ASN A 43 17.60 7.61 -1.36
CA ASN A 43 18.69 6.65 -1.22
C ASN A 43 18.21 5.44 -0.41
N ASN A 44 18.45 4.24 -0.94
CA ASN A 44 17.99 2.97 -0.35
C ASN A 44 16.46 2.85 -0.27
N LYS A 45 15.74 3.58 -1.11
CA LYS A 45 14.28 3.52 -1.21
C LYS A 45 13.83 2.93 -2.54
N LYS A 46 12.58 2.50 -2.57
CA LYS A 46 11.92 2.07 -3.81
C LYS A 46 10.49 2.55 -3.81
N SER A 47 9.94 2.77 -5.00
CA SER A 47 8.53 3.07 -5.18
C SER A 47 7.78 1.78 -5.50
N VAL A 48 6.72 1.50 -4.76
CA VAL A 48 5.90 0.30 -4.96
C VAL A 48 4.50 0.74 -5.37
N SER A 49 4.06 0.24 -6.52
CA SER A 49 2.71 0.48 -7.03
C SER A 49 1.88 -0.78 -6.84
N ILE A 50 0.74 -0.63 -6.20
CA ILE A 50 -0.13 -1.75 -5.84
C ILE A 50 -1.52 -1.50 -6.38
N SER A 51 -2.10 -2.52 -7.00
CA SER A 51 -3.49 -2.52 -7.42
C SER A 51 -4.33 -3.25 -6.38
N MET A 52 -5.40 -2.63 -5.93
CA MET A 52 -6.31 -3.21 -4.95
C MET A 52 -7.74 -3.19 -5.48
N VAL A 53 -8.45 -4.29 -5.28
CA VAL A 53 -9.86 -4.40 -5.63
C VAL A 53 -10.66 -4.56 -4.34
N PHE A 54 -11.59 -3.65 -4.12
CA PHE A 54 -12.47 -3.69 -2.96
C PHE A 54 -13.87 -4.14 -3.37
N ARG A 55 -14.46 -4.98 -2.55
CA ARG A 55 -15.81 -5.49 -2.79
C ARG A 55 -16.47 -5.88 -1.48
N ASP A 56 -17.77 -5.57 -1.39
CA ASP A 56 -18.61 -6.07 -0.31
C ASP A 56 -19.73 -6.92 -0.94
N SER A 57 -19.80 -8.19 -0.56
CA SER A 57 -20.77 -9.13 -1.12
C SER A 57 -22.21 -8.83 -0.66
N LYS A 58 -22.39 -8.03 0.39
CA LYS A 58 -23.70 -7.74 0.97
C LYS A 58 -24.31 -6.43 0.51
N LYS A 59 -23.49 -5.48 0.06
CA LYS A 59 -23.95 -4.17 -0.37
C LYS A 59 -22.93 -3.50 -1.28
N THR A 60 -23.39 -2.48 -2.01
CA THR A 60 -22.50 -1.64 -2.82
C THR A 60 -21.62 -0.79 -1.90
N LEU A 61 -20.33 -0.78 -2.17
CA LEU A 61 -19.40 0.07 -1.41
C LEU A 61 -19.58 1.53 -1.81
N GLU A 62 -19.75 2.36 -0.81
CA GLU A 62 -19.79 3.81 -1.01
C GLU A 62 -18.37 4.36 -1.10
N GLU A 63 -18.22 5.49 -1.81
CA GLU A 63 -16.93 6.12 -2.00
C GLU A 63 -16.23 6.48 -0.68
N ASN A 64 -16.99 6.97 0.30
CA ASN A 64 -16.43 7.34 1.60
C ASN A 64 -15.84 6.13 2.35
N ILE A 65 -16.43 4.95 2.19
CA ILE A 65 -15.89 3.71 2.80
C ILE A 65 -14.56 3.36 2.16
N ILE A 66 -14.45 3.49 0.84
CA ILE A 66 -13.22 3.22 0.11
C ILE A 66 -12.13 4.22 0.52
N VAL A 67 -12.46 5.50 0.59
CA VAL A 67 -11.52 6.54 1.01
C VAL A 67 -11.02 6.31 2.43
N ASP A 68 -11.92 6.00 3.36
CA ASP A 68 -11.55 5.72 4.75
C ASP A 68 -10.67 4.49 4.86
N THR A 69 -10.95 3.45 4.10
CA THR A 69 -10.15 2.23 4.07
C THR A 69 -8.76 2.49 3.52
N MET A 70 -8.66 3.25 2.44
CA MET A 70 -7.37 3.65 1.86
C MET A 70 -6.53 4.45 2.87
N ASP A 71 -7.18 5.35 3.61
CA ASP A 71 -6.50 6.14 4.64
C ASP A 71 -5.94 5.24 5.77
N LYS A 72 -6.72 4.27 6.22
CA LYS A 72 -6.26 3.29 7.21
C LYS A 72 -5.08 2.48 6.72
N ILE A 73 -5.13 2.05 5.46
CA ILE A 73 -4.04 1.29 4.84
C ILE A 73 -2.76 2.13 4.81
N LEU A 74 -2.86 3.37 4.36
CA LEU A 74 -1.70 4.26 4.27
C LEU A 74 -1.10 4.55 5.64
N LYS A 75 -1.94 4.78 6.64
CA LYS A 75 -1.48 5.00 8.02
C LYS A 75 -0.80 3.77 8.60
N GLY A 76 -1.34 2.59 8.34
CA GLY A 76 -0.73 1.33 8.77
C GLY A 76 0.62 1.09 8.14
N LEU A 77 0.76 1.36 6.84
CA LEU A 77 2.02 1.23 6.13
C LEU A 77 3.05 2.24 6.64
N GLU A 78 2.63 3.47 6.87
CA GLU A 78 3.51 4.50 7.44
C GLU A 78 4.04 4.08 8.82
N LYS A 79 3.17 3.58 9.67
CA LYS A 79 3.51 3.18 11.04
C LYS A 79 4.43 1.95 11.07
N GLU A 80 4.15 0.94 10.27
CA GLU A 80 4.83 -0.35 10.36
C GLU A 80 6.07 -0.48 9.49
N VAL A 81 6.09 0.15 8.33
CA VAL A 81 7.22 0.07 7.38
C VAL A 81 7.80 1.43 7.01
N GLY A 82 7.30 2.50 7.61
CA GLY A 82 7.79 3.83 7.30
C GLY A 82 7.48 4.29 5.88
N ALA A 83 6.41 3.77 5.28
CA ALA A 83 6.03 4.13 3.92
C ALA A 83 5.66 5.60 3.81
N VAL A 84 6.06 6.21 2.70
CA VAL A 84 5.72 7.60 2.39
C VAL A 84 4.82 7.60 1.17
N ARG A 85 3.75 8.36 1.22
CA ARG A 85 2.85 8.54 0.08
C ARG A 85 3.54 9.37 -0.99
N ARG A 86 3.51 8.87 -2.20
CA ARG A 86 4.09 9.56 -3.34
C ARG A 86 3.08 10.46 -4.03
#